data_534072abaaa5dc6983484111210ce9a9
#
_entry.id   534072abaaa5dc6983484111210ce9a9
#
_cell.length_a   1.000
_cell.length_b   1.000
_cell.length_c   1.000
_cell.angle_alpha   90.00
_cell.angle_beta   90.00
_cell.angle_gamma   90.00
#
_symmetry.space_group_name_H-M   'P 1'
#
loop_
_entity.id
_entity.type
_entity.pdbx_description
1 polymer ?
#
loop_
_entity_poly.entity_id
_entity_poly.type
_entity_poly.pdbx_seq_one_letter_code
_entity_poly.pdbx_strand_id
1 'polypeptide(L)'
;SATQCSSVWVWERFLIPEIKKIADGTWESSPWGAFLSIGQGGTDIACCGDAVSGDQKAKIMKARDDIMAGKHIFAGPLKDGSGALKVKSGEVMGDADLWGMDWFVEGVISQ
;
A
#
# COMPACT_ATOMS: atom_id res chain seq x y z
N SER A 1 22.12 0.41 12.07
CA SER A 1 21.18 0.84 11.02
C SER A 1 19.91 1.35 11.69
N ALA A 2 19.40 2.50 11.24
CA ALA A 2 18.17 3.08 11.79
C ALA A 2 16.90 2.52 11.12
N THR A 3 17.04 1.64 10.12
CA THR A 3 15.89 1.05 9.42
C THR A 3 15.18 0.08 10.35
N GLN A 4 13.93 0.37 10.64
CA GLN A 4 13.09 -0.43 11.55
C GLN A 4 12.22 -1.42 10.79
N CYS A 5 11.59 -0.97 9.71
CA CYS A 5 10.79 -1.78 8.79
C CYS A 5 10.96 -1.25 7.36
N SER A 6 10.73 -2.12 6.40
CA SER A 6 10.73 -1.77 4.97
C SER A 6 9.48 -2.30 4.30
N SER A 7 8.91 -1.52 3.40
CA SER A 7 7.95 -2.06 2.44
C SER A 7 8.71 -2.89 1.41
N VAL A 8 8.20 -4.06 1.10
CA VAL A 8 8.81 -5.00 0.17
C VAL A 8 7.81 -5.45 -0.88
N TRP A 9 8.30 -5.72 -2.08
CA TRP A 9 7.53 -6.30 -3.16
C TRP A 9 7.64 -7.82 -3.11
N VAL A 10 6.52 -8.49 -3.25
CA VAL A 10 6.44 -9.96 -3.30
C VAL A 10 6.28 -10.35 -4.77
N TRP A 11 7.39 -10.32 -5.50
CA TRP A 11 7.43 -10.44 -6.96
C TRP A 11 6.80 -11.72 -7.50
N GLU A 12 6.93 -12.83 -6.80
CA GLU A 12 6.35 -14.11 -7.22
C GLU A 12 4.82 -14.06 -7.32
N ARG A 13 4.15 -13.21 -6.55
CA ARG A 13 2.70 -13.04 -6.60
C ARG A 13 2.22 -12.35 -7.87
N PHE A 14 3.08 -11.55 -8.48
CA PHE A 14 2.83 -10.94 -9.77
C PHE A 14 3.38 -11.80 -10.92
N LEU A 15 4.65 -12.19 -10.85
CA LEU A 15 5.35 -12.82 -11.98
C LEU A 15 4.83 -14.21 -12.30
N ILE A 16 4.51 -15.05 -11.30
CA ILE A 16 4.06 -16.43 -11.56
C ILE A 16 2.75 -16.46 -12.36
N PRO A 17 1.70 -15.70 -12.01
CA PRO A 17 0.48 -15.65 -12.84
C PRO A 17 0.73 -15.11 -14.24
N GLU A 18 1.58 -14.09 -14.41
CA GLU A 18 1.89 -13.52 -15.73
C GLU A 18 2.64 -14.52 -16.63
N ILE A 19 3.61 -15.25 -16.07
CA ILE A 19 4.31 -16.33 -16.81
C ILE A 19 3.34 -17.44 -17.23
N LYS A 20 2.40 -17.81 -16.37
CA LYS A 20 1.36 -18.79 -16.73
C LYS A 20 0.49 -18.30 -17.88
N LYS A 21 0.02 -17.06 -17.85
CA LYS A 21 -0.74 -16.46 -18.96
C LYS A 21 0.03 -16.48 -20.27
N ILE A 22 1.34 -16.20 -20.22
CA ILE A 22 2.22 -16.28 -21.41
C ILE A 22 2.27 -17.73 -21.94
N ALA A 23 2.47 -18.69 -21.06
CA ALA A 23 2.51 -20.10 -21.43
C ALA A 23 1.20 -20.60 -22.03
N ASP A 24 0.07 -20.11 -21.51
CA ASP A 24 -1.29 -20.47 -21.96
C ASP A 24 -1.75 -19.65 -23.19
N GLY A 25 -0.95 -18.68 -23.66
CA GLY A 25 -1.30 -17.78 -24.78
C GLY A 25 -2.41 -16.78 -24.47
N THR A 26 -2.71 -16.54 -23.20
CA THR A 26 -3.77 -15.64 -22.72
C THR A 26 -3.25 -14.32 -22.16
N TRP A 27 -1.94 -14.08 -22.27
CA TRP A 27 -1.35 -12.87 -21.74
C TRP A 27 -1.72 -11.64 -22.58
N GLU A 28 -2.15 -10.58 -21.88
CA GLU A 28 -2.44 -9.28 -22.48
C GLU A 28 -1.65 -8.21 -21.76
N SER A 29 -1.16 -7.21 -22.49
CA SER A 29 -0.45 -6.08 -21.91
C SER A 29 -1.39 -5.18 -21.12
N SER A 30 -1.03 -4.87 -19.87
CA SER A 30 -1.69 -3.82 -19.11
C SER A 30 -0.84 -2.54 -19.18
N PRO A 31 -1.40 -1.41 -19.71
CA PRO A 31 -0.65 -0.16 -19.83
C PRO A 31 -0.25 0.44 -18.47
N TRP A 32 -0.94 0.05 -17.40
CA TRP A 32 -0.74 0.58 -16.05
C TRP A 32 -0.02 -0.40 -15.11
N GLY A 33 0.37 -1.58 -15.62
CA GLY A 33 0.93 -2.64 -14.78
C GLY A 33 -0.11 -3.22 -13.82
N ALA A 34 0.30 -3.48 -12.58
CA ALA A 34 -0.57 -4.00 -11.53
C ALA A 34 -0.29 -3.31 -10.19
N PHE A 35 -1.36 -2.99 -9.46
CA PHE A 35 -1.33 -2.53 -8.08
C PHE A 35 -1.78 -3.68 -7.18
N LEU A 36 -0.82 -4.43 -6.65
CA LEU A 36 -1.12 -5.53 -5.75
C LEU A 36 -0.89 -5.10 -4.30
N SER A 37 -1.98 -4.90 -3.59
CA SER A 37 -1.97 -4.55 -2.16
C SER A 37 -1.39 -5.68 -1.29
N ILE A 38 -1.18 -5.38 -0.01
CA ILE A 38 -0.84 -6.40 1.02
C ILE A 38 -1.91 -7.51 1.04
N GLY A 39 -3.21 -7.14 0.96
CA GLY A 39 -4.31 -8.11 0.93
C GLY A 39 -4.30 -9.04 -0.29
N GLN A 40 -3.76 -8.58 -1.41
CA GLN A 40 -3.56 -9.37 -2.63
C GLN A 40 -2.19 -10.08 -2.65
N GLY A 41 -1.33 -9.81 -1.67
CA GLY A 41 -0.04 -10.45 -1.50
C GLY A 41 1.08 -9.89 -2.39
N GLY A 42 0.88 -8.79 -3.12
CA GLY A 42 1.90 -8.22 -4.01
C GLY A 42 2.90 -7.31 -3.31
N THR A 43 2.52 -6.79 -2.15
CA THR A 43 3.39 -6.03 -1.25
C THR A 43 3.30 -6.59 0.16
N ASP A 44 4.34 -6.39 0.96
CA ASP A 44 4.34 -6.74 2.38
C ASP A 44 5.32 -5.84 3.14
N ILE A 45 5.46 -6.06 4.43
CA ILE A 45 6.47 -5.41 5.27
C ILE A 45 7.52 -6.42 5.72
N ALA A 46 8.79 -6.10 5.52
CA ALA A 46 9.90 -6.76 6.19
C ALA A 46 10.16 -6.03 7.51
N CYS A 47 9.76 -6.63 8.60
CA CYS A 47 9.88 -6.12 9.97
C CYS A 47 10.40 -7.23 10.88
N CYS A 48 11.13 -7.00 11.94
CA CYS A 48 11.48 -5.74 12.54
C CYS A 48 12.94 -5.79 12.95
N GLY A 49 13.62 -4.64 12.90
CA GLY A 49 14.98 -4.53 13.42
C GLY A 49 15.04 -4.70 14.96
N ASP A 50 16.21 -4.96 15.49
CA ASP A 50 16.44 -5.23 16.93
C ASP A 50 16.06 -4.05 17.84
N ALA A 51 16.03 -2.84 17.28
CA ALA A 51 15.63 -1.62 18.01
C ALA A 51 14.11 -1.47 18.18
N VAL A 52 13.31 -2.32 17.53
CA VAL A 52 11.85 -2.29 17.64
C VAL A 52 11.41 -3.12 18.84
N SER A 53 10.78 -2.49 19.82
CA SER A 53 10.25 -3.20 20.99
C SER A 53 9.13 -4.18 20.63
N GLY A 54 8.86 -5.17 21.47
CA GLY A 54 7.79 -6.13 21.26
C GLY A 54 6.43 -5.46 21.07
N ASP A 55 6.12 -4.42 21.84
CA ASP A 55 4.87 -3.68 21.74
C ASP A 55 4.75 -2.91 20.41
N GLN A 56 5.86 -2.32 19.96
CA GLN A 56 5.89 -1.65 18.66
C GLN A 56 5.70 -2.66 17.52
N LYS A 57 6.37 -3.80 17.59
CA LYS A 57 6.20 -4.89 16.63
C LYS A 57 4.74 -5.36 16.56
N ALA A 58 4.11 -5.57 17.72
CA ALA A 58 2.71 -5.97 17.77
C ALA A 58 1.78 -4.94 17.11
N LYS A 59 2.02 -3.63 17.33
CA LYS A 59 1.25 -2.55 16.69
C LYS A 59 1.44 -2.53 15.16
N ILE A 60 2.68 -2.71 14.70
CA ILE A 60 3.01 -2.75 13.27
C ILE A 60 2.30 -3.95 12.61
N MET A 61 2.44 -5.14 13.19
CA MET A 61 1.80 -6.34 12.64
C MET A 61 0.27 -6.23 12.66
N LYS A 62 -0.31 -5.67 13.73
CA LYS A 62 -1.74 -5.41 13.76
C LYS A 62 -2.18 -4.47 12.63
N ALA A 63 -1.46 -3.39 12.38
CA ALA A 63 -1.77 -2.46 11.29
C ALA A 63 -1.71 -3.16 9.93
N ARG A 64 -0.70 -4.03 9.72
CA ARG A 64 -0.59 -4.87 8.53
C ARG A 64 -1.82 -5.78 8.38
N ASP A 65 -2.20 -6.48 9.44
CA ASP A 65 -3.32 -7.40 9.42
C ASP A 65 -4.67 -6.67 9.19
N ASP A 66 -4.84 -5.48 9.74
CA ASP A 66 -6.00 -4.63 9.50
C ASP A 66 -6.10 -4.26 7.99
N ILE A 67 -4.98 -3.93 7.35
CA ILE A 67 -4.93 -3.64 5.90
C ILE A 67 -5.23 -4.91 5.08
N MET A 68 -4.67 -6.05 5.47
CA MET A 68 -5.00 -7.34 4.85
C MET A 68 -6.49 -7.69 4.97
N ALA A 69 -7.12 -7.31 6.07
CA ALA A 69 -8.55 -7.47 6.29
C ALA A 69 -9.43 -6.45 5.53
N GLY A 70 -8.82 -5.57 4.73
CA GLY A 70 -9.54 -4.62 3.88
C GLY A 70 -9.65 -3.21 4.44
N LYS A 71 -8.91 -2.86 5.50
CA LYS A 71 -8.84 -1.48 5.97
C LYS A 71 -8.12 -0.62 4.94
N HIS A 72 -8.82 0.34 4.37
CA HIS A 72 -8.25 1.31 3.44
C HIS A 72 -7.57 2.45 4.19
N ILE A 73 -6.30 2.71 3.85
CA ILE A 73 -5.52 3.81 4.44
C ILE A 73 -6.01 5.16 3.91
N PHE A 74 -6.40 5.20 2.63
CA PHE A 74 -6.91 6.39 1.95
C PHE A 74 -8.45 6.43 1.95
N ALA A 75 -9.05 6.11 3.10
CA ALA A 75 -10.48 6.29 3.35
C ALA A 75 -10.72 7.66 4.00
N GLY A 76 -11.73 8.38 3.53
CA GLY A 76 -12.07 9.69 4.06
C GLY A 76 -12.73 9.69 5.44
N PRO A 77 -12.72 10.85 6.10
CA PRO A 77 -12.34 12.14 5.54
C PRO A 77 -10.82 12.36 5.56
N LEU A 78 -10.26 12.77 4.42
CA LEU A 78 -8.85 13.16 4.30
C LEU A 78 -8.74 14.60 3.83
N LYS A 79 -7.85 15.36 4.46
CA LYS A 79 -7.51 16.73 4.09
C LYS A 79 -6.08 16.79 3.59
N ASP A 80 -5.80 17.76 2.74
CA ASP A 80 -4.44 18.10 2.35
C ASP A 80 -3.75 19.03 3.35
N GLY A 81 -2.47 19.33 3.11
CA GLY A 81 -1.66 20.20 3.97
C GLY A 81 -2.18 21.63 4.12
N SER A 82 -3.12 22.08 3.26
CA SER A 82 -3.81 23.38 3.38
C SER A 82 -5.10 23.28 4.21
N GLY A 83 -5.53 22.09 4.60
CA GLY A 83 -6.78 21.81 5.28
C GLY A 83 -7.98 21.61 4.33
N ALA A 84 -7.78 21.62 3.02
CA ALA A 84 -8.84 21.37 2.05
C ALA A 84 -9.24 19.89 2.05
N LEU A 85 -10.55 19.61 2.07
CA LEU A 85 -11.09 18.24 2.04
C LEU A 85 -10.88 17.62 0.67
N LYS A 86 -10.08 16.56 0.57
CA LYS A 86 -9.77 15.82 -0.66
C LYS A 86 -10.59 14.54 -0.81
N VAL A 87 -10.84 13.85 0.29
CA VAL A 87 -11.66 12.63 0.30
C VAL A 87 -12.74 12.81 1.35
N LYS A 88 -14.00 12.66 0.97
CA LYS A 88 -15.13 12.83 1.87
C LYS A 88 -15.32 11.62 2.77
N SER A 89 -16.05 11.82 3.88
CA SER A 89 -16.42 10.71 4.76
C SER A 89 -17.19 9.63 3.99
N GLY A 90 -16.78 8.38 4.15
CA GLY A 90 -17.37 7.23 3.46
C GLY A 90 -16.85 6.99 2.04
N GLU A 91 -16.02 7.88 1.49
CA GLU A 91 -15.33 7.66 0.22
C GLU A 91 -13.97 6.98 0.46
N VAL A 92 -13.49 6.25 -0.54
CA VAL A 92 -12.18 5.62 -0.59
C VAL A 92 -11.53 5.97 -1.91
N MET A 93 -10.26 6.36 -1.90
CA MET A 93 -9.50 6.61 -3.12
C MET A 93 -9.29 5.30 -3.90
N GLY A 94 -9.64 5.34 -5.18
CA GLY A 94 -9.36 4.24 -6.10
C GLY A 94 -7.93 4.33 -6.67
N ASP A 95 -7.54 3.31 -7.44
CA ASP A 95 -6.19 3.23 -8.03
C ASP A 95 -5.87 4.43 -8.92
N ALA A 96 -6.83 4.94 -9.69
CA ALA A 96 -6.65 6.11 -10.53
C ALA A 96 -6.40 7.39 -9.71
N ASP A 97 -7.11 7.54 -8.59
CA ASP A 97 -6.94 8.69 -7.69
C ASP A 97 -5.59 8.63 -6.97
N LEU A 98 -5.18 7.43 -6.54
CA LEU A 98 -3.88 7.20 -5.90
C LEU A 98 -2.73 7.44 -6.88
N TRP A 99 -2.88 7.02 -8.13
CA TRP A 99 -1.89 7.24 -9.18
C TRP A 99 -1.73 8.72 -9.54
N GLY A 100 -2.85 9.46 -9.57
CA GLY A 100 -2.88 10.89 -9.85
C GLY A 100 -2.66 11.79 -8.63
N MET A 101 -2.40 11.23 -7.44
CA MET A 101 -2.26 12.00 -6.21
C MET A 101 -1.03 12.91 -6.24
N ASP A 102 -1.24 14.22 -6.25
CA ASP A 102 -0.24 15.28 -6.31
C ASP A 102 -0.21 16.17 -5.05
N TRP A 103 -0.82 15.71 -3.97
CA TRP A 103 -0.93 16.42 -2.70
C TRP A 103 -0.50 15.56 -1.51
N PHE A 104 -0.08 16.21 -0.43
CA PHE A 104 0.24 15.55 0.84
C PHE A 104 -0.93 15.65 1.81
N VAL A 105 -1.17 14.60 2.57
CA VAL A 105 -2.16 14.62 3.65
C VAL A 105 -1.77 15.59 4.76
N GLU A 106 -2.77 16.11 5.46
CA GLU A 106 -2.58 16.97 6.62
C GLU A 106 -1.60 16.34 7.63
N GLY A 107 -0.65 17.14 8.11
CA GLY A 107 0.39 16.70 9.04
C GLY A 107 1.70 16.26 8.38
N VAL A 108 1.75 16.11 7.06
CA VAL A 108 3.02 15.92 6.34
C VAL A 108 3.75 17.25 6.23
N ILE A 109 4.98 17.30 6.74
CA ILE A 109 5.87 18.44 6.62
C ILE A 109 6.71 18.25 5.36
N SER A 110 6.42 19.04 4.32
CA SER A 110 7.26 19.12 3.11
C SER A 110 8.21 20.30 3.26
N GLN A 111 9.49 20.07 3.09
CA GLN A 111 10.52 21.13 2.99
C GLN A 111 10.66 21.55 1.53
#